data_520c3641dea2224f27b1f2239b2fb7f3
#
_entry.id   520c3641dea2224f27b1f2239b2fb7f3
#
_cell.length_a   1.000
_cell.length_b   1.000
_cell.length_c   1.000
_cell.angle_alpha   90.00
_cell.angle_beta   90.00
_cell.angle_gamma   90.00
#
_symmetry.space_group_name_H-M   'P 1'
#
loop_
_entity.id
_entity.type
_entity.pdbx_description
1 polymer ?
#
loop_
_entity_poly.entity_id
_entity_poly.type
_entity_poly.pdbx_seq_one_letter_code
_entity_poly.pdbx_strand_id
1 'polypeptide(L)'
;MRDIFDVAIIGAGVCGANIARKLSQYELKVALLEKEIDVSLGTSKANSGIVHGGFHDHISTLKARLELSGALMFDRLHEELDFPFERCGILVAALHEDEVRVIEQLYLQGVENGVIGIEMCSRERMLELEPKLNPEVVGGLYAPSGGILEPYRFVFSLVESAEKNGVEIKTQFEVISAVREGDCWRIIAADGREIEARFVVNSAGLYADTISAAFGGERFEIVPRKGEYYLLDRTTKAKPSRVIFPVPTEVSKGILVIPTVEGTVLIGPTATSAQDKEDFATSREQLEHILLSLIHI
;
A
#
# COMPACT_ATOMS: atom_id res chain seq x y z
N MET A 1 -36.02 1.56 19.79
CA MET A 1 -35.17 0.43 19.45
C MET A 1 -33.76 1.00 19.33
N ARG A 2 -32.75 0.34 19.91
CA ARG A 2 -31.38 0.75 19.71
C ARG A 2 -31.02 0.60 18.22
N ASP A 3 -30.26 1.53 17.70
CA ASP A 3 -29.87 1.58 16.29
C ASP A 3 -28.64 0.68 16.08
N ILE A 4 -28.88 -0.61 15.75
CA ILE A 4 -27.86 -1.63 15.66
C ILE A 4 -27.34 -1.69 14.21
N PHE A 5 -26.00 -1.61 14.03
CA PHE A 5 -25.35 -1.87 12.75
C PHE A 5 -25.25 -3.36 12.48
N ASP A 6 -25.34 -3.75 11.22
CA ASP A 6 -25.02 -5.12 10.83
C ASP A 6 -23.52 -5.34 10.91
N VAL A 7 -22.72 -4.37 10.43
CA VAL A 7 -21.25 -4.44 10.45
C VAL A 7 -20.66 -3.10 10.91
N ALA A 8 -19.72 -3.16 11.86
CA ALA A 8 -18.81 -2.07 12.18
C ALA A 8 -17.41 -2.39 11.66
N ILE A 9 -16.81 -1.48 10.90
CA ILE A 9 -15.45 -1.59 10.37
C ILE A 9 -14.56 -0.62 11.14
N ILE A 10 -13.49 -1.10 11.76
CA ILE A 10 -12.58 -0.26 12.56
C ILE A 10 -11.33 0.06 11.75
N GLY A 11 -11.12 1.35 11.46
CA GLY A 11 -10.04 1.90 10.68
C GLY A 11 -10.46 2.21 9.24
N ALA A 12 -10.41 3.50 8.86
CA ALA A 12 -10.76 4.02 7.54
C ALA A 12 -9.51 4.23 6.65
N GLY A 13 -8.52 3.34 6.77
CA GLY A 13 -7.44 3.17 5.81
C GLY A 13 -7.90 2.38 4.58
N VAL A 14 -6.97 2.06 3.67
CA VAL A 14 -7.27 1.39 2.39
C VAL A 14 -8.04 0.08 2.55
N CYS A 15 -7.75 -0.72 3.57
CA CYS A 15 -8.45 -1.98 3.81
C CYS A 15 -9.90 -1.75 4.22
N GLY A 16 -10.13 -0.92 5.26
CA GLY A 16 -11.48 -0.64 5.75
C GLY A 16 -12.35 0.08 4.72
N ALA A 17 -11.78 1.03 3.98
CA ALA A 17 -12.46 1.74 2.91
C ALA A 17 -12.92 0.79 1.77
N ASN A 18 -12.06 -0.14 1.35
CA ASN A 18 -12.44 -1.16 0.34
C ASN A 18 -13.55 -2.09 0.86
N ILE A 19 -13.46 -2.53 2.12
CA ILE A 19 -14.48 -3.38 2.73
C ILE A 19 -15.80 -2.63 2.84
N ALA A 20 -15.78 -1.37 3.30
CA ALA A 20 -16.96 -0.51 3.41
C ALA A 20 -17.63 -0.35 2.04
N ARG A 21 -16.88 0.02 0.99
CA ARG A 21 -17.37 0.10 -0.38
C ARG A 21 -17.94 -1.24 -0.86
N LYS A 22 -17.30 -2.36 -0.55
CA LYS A 22 -17.80 -3.67 -0.96
C LYS A 22 -19.10 -4.02 -0.26
N LEU A 23 -19.22 -3.75 1.03
CA LEU A 23 -20.44 -4.02 1.82
C LEU A 23 -21.57 -3.07 1.46
N SER A 24 -21.30 -1.85 1.00
CA SER A 24 -22.33 -0.91 0.56
C SER A 24 -23.13 -1.36 -0.67
N GLN A 25 -22.71 -2.46 -1.32
CA GLN A 25 -23.46 -3.08 -2.42
C GLN A 25 -24.60 -3.99 -1.93
N TYR A 26 -24.76 -4.17 -0.63
CA TYR A 26 -25.75 -5.04 0.00
C TYR A 26 -26.67 -4.23 0.89
N GLU A 27 -27.86 -4.74 1.16
CA GLU A 27 -28.82 -4.15 2.12
C GLU A 27 -28.36 -4.39 3.57
N LEU A 28 -27.25 -3.76 3.94
CA LEU A 28 -26.63 -3.82 5.26
C LEU A 28 -26.48 -2.42 5.83
N LYS A 29 -26.72 -2.29 7.14
CA LYS A 29 -26.37 -1.09 7.88
C LYS A 29 -24.91 -1.18 8.32
N VAL A 30 -24.04 -0.39 7.71
CA VAL A 30 -22.60 -0.44 7.93
C VAL A 30 -22.10 0.86 8.55
N ALA A 31 -21.26 0.77 9.59
CA ALA A 31 -20.49 1.89 10.12
C ALA A 31 -19.00 1.71 9.82
N LEU A 32 -18.32 2.76 9.37
CA LEU A 32 -16.88 2.86 9.24
C LEU A 32 -16.35 3.81 10.32
N LEU A 33 -15.54 3.28 11.25
CA LEU A 33 -15.05 3.98 12.43
C LEU A 33 -13.58 4.36 12.22
N GLU A 34 -13.25 5.63 12.41
CA GLU A 34 -11.89 6.16 12.28
C GLU A 34 -11.53 7.00 13.51
N LYS A 35 -10.32 6.75 14.08
CA LYS A 35 -9.85 7.49 15.26
C LYS A 35 -9.47 8.93 14.93
N GLU A 36 -8.99 9.16 13.74
CA GLU A 36 -8.50 10.46 13.29
C GLU A 36 -9.66 11.40 12.88
N ILE A 37 -9.31 12.67 12.64
CA ILE A 37 -10.26 13.70 12.17
C ILE A 37 -10.78 13.41 10.77
N ASP A 38 -10.00 12.68 9.97
CA ASP A 38 -10.33 12.32 8.59
C ASP A 38 -9.84 10.92 8.26
N VAL A 39 -10.32 10.35 7.16
CA VAL A 39 -9.92 9.04 6.67
C VAL A 39 -8.51 9.05 6.07
N SER A 40 -7.88 7.89 5.92
CA SER A 40 -6.55 7.72 5.31
C SER A 40 -5.37 8.31 6.10
N LEU A 41 -5.52 8.85 7.28
CA LEU A 41 -4.44 9.56 7.99
C LEU A 41 -3.34 8.65 8.57
N GLY A 42 -3.50 7.33 8.53
CA GLY A 42 -2.46 6.35 8.87
C GLY A 42 -1.51 6.04 7.70
N THR A 43 -1.01 4.80 7.65
CA THR A 43 -0.07 4.33 6.60
C THR A 43 -0.62 4.41 5.19
N SER A 44 -1.94 4.51 5.02
CA SER A 44 -2.57 4.57 3.70
C SER A 44 -2.29 5.85 2.94
N LYS A 45 -1.95 6.98 3.60
CA LYS A 45 -1.48 8.21 2.92
C LYS A 45 0.04 8.26 2.76
N ALA A 46 0.78 7.59 3.63
CA ALA A 46 2.24 7.69 3.76
C ALA A 46 2.91 6.41 3.25
N ASN A 47 2.85 6.19 1.96
CA ASN A 47 3.47 5.05 1.26
C ASN A 47 3.92 5.46 -0.14
N SER A 48 4.56 4.54 -0.87
CA SER A 48 5.13 4.80 -2.20
C SER A 48 4.09 4.99 -3.31
N GLY A 49 2.82 4.66 -3.08
CA GLY A 49 1.79 4.69 -4.12
C GLY A 49 1.99 3.68 -5.26
N ILE A 50 2.81 2.66 -5.06
CA ILE A 50 3.11 1.66 -6.09
C ILE A 50 2.02 0.59 -6.12
N VAL A 51 1.44 0.36 -7.29
CA VAL A 51 0.72 -0.86 -7.61
C VAL A 51 1.73 -1.88 -8.08
N HIS A 52 2.01 -2.89 -7.26
CA HIS A 52 3.04 -3.89 -7.53
C HIS A 52 2.71 -4.79 -8.73
N GLY A 53 3.76 -5.29 -9.39
CA GLY A 53 3.64 -6.05 -10.63
C GLY A 53 3.36 -7.55 -10.48
N GLY A 54 3.30 -8.09 -9.26
CA GLY A 54 2.96 -9.50 -9.01
C GLY A 54 4.12 -10.50 -9.13
N PHE A 55 5.37 -10.04 -9.19
CA PHE A 55 6.53 -10.91 -9.41
C PHE A 55 7.46 -11.08 -8.21
N HIS A 56 7.26 -10.30 -7.11
CA HIS A 56 8.17 -10.30 -5.96
C HIS A 56 7.95 -11.45 -4.98
N ASP A 57 6.72 -11.88 -4.79
CA ASP A 57 6.36 -12.87 -3.79
C ASP A 57 5.98 -14.21 -4.45
N HIS A 58 6.31 -15.33 -3.82
CA HIS A 58 6.03 -16.67 -4.36
C HIS A 58 4.53 -16.99 -4.34
N ILE A 59 4.02 -17.65 -5.40
CA ILE A 59 2.60 -17.97 -5.62
C ILE A 59 1.94 -18.75 -4.46
N SER A 60 2.72 -19.51 -3.69
CA SER A 60 2.22 -20.22 -2.52
C SER A 60 1.73 -19.30 -1.41
N THR A 61 2.12 -18.02 -1.42
CA THR A 61 1.73 -17.05 -0.41
C THR A 61 0.38 -16.40 -0.75
N LEU A 62 -0.41 -16.10 0.28
CA LEU A 62 -1.63 -15.33 0.12
C LEU A 62 -1.33 -13.94 -0.46
N LYS A 63 -0.20 -13.37 -0.08
CA LYS A 63 0.25 -12.05 -0.56
C LYS A 63 0.41 -12.02 -2.07
N ALA A 64 1.15 -12.96 -2.68
CA ALA A 64 1.35 -13.02 -4.13
C ALA A 64 0.02 -13.14 -4.88
N ARG A 65 -0.87 -14.04 -4.42
CA ARG A 65 -2.19 -14.23 -5.04
C ARG A 65 -3.06 -12.99 -5.00
N LEU A 66 -3.08 -12.29 -3.85
CA LEU A 66 -3.89 -11.08 -3.68
C LEU A 66 -3.25 -9.86 -4.35
N GLU A 67 -1.91 -9.78 -4.39
CA GLU A 67 -1.18 -8.67 -5.04
C GLU A 67 -1.52 -8.60 -6.53
N LEU A 68 -1.37 -9.69 -7.28
CA LEU A 68 -1.67 -9.71 -8.71
C LEU A 68 -3.15 -9.47 -8.98
N SER A 69 -4.04 -10.15 -8.23
CA SER A 69 -5.49 -9.97 -8.38
C SER A 69 -5.89 -8.53 -8.11
N GLY A 70 -5.32 -7.90 -7.07
CA GLY A 70 -5.55 -6.49 -6.74
C GLY A 70 -5.00 -5.55 -7.82
N ALA A 71 -3.77 -5.81 -8.32
CA ALA A 71 -3.15 -4.99 -9.36
C ALA A 71 -4.01 -4.92 -10.63
N LEU A 72 -4.61 -6.03 -11.04
CA LEU A 72 -5.49 -6.10 -12.21
C LEU A 72 -6.83 -5.37 -12.02
N MET A 73 -7.23 -5.08 -10.79
CA MET A 73 -8.47 -4.34 -10.53
C MET A 73 -8.33 -2.83 -10.71
N PHE A 74 -7.10 -2.28 -10.68
CA PHE A 74 -6.89 -0.83 -10.62
C PHE A 74 -7.38 -0.09 -11.86
N ASP A 75 -7.28 -0.65 -13.06
CA ASP A 75 -7.77 0.00 -14.28
C ASP A 75 -9.27 0.24 -14.18
N ARG A 76 -10.03 -0.78 -13.78
CA ARG A 76 -11.47 -0.68 -13.58
C ARG A 76 -11.82 0.23 -12.40
N LEU A 77 -11.10 0.14 -11.27
CA LEU A 77 -11.35 0.97 -10.10
C LEU A 77 -11.08 2.44 -10.39
N HIS A 78 -10.04 2.75 -11.17
CA HIS A 78 -9.75 4.11 -11.63
C HIS A 78 -10.89 4.69 -12.47
N GLU A 79 -11.43 3.91 -13.42
CA GLU A 79 -12.58 4.32 -14.24
C GLU A 79 -13.86 4.54 -13.39
N GLU A 80 -14.10 3.67 -12.39
CA GLU A 80 -15.29 3.75 -11.53
C GLU A 80 -15.22 4.88 -10.49
N LEU A 81 -14.03 5.23 -9.99
CA LEU A 81 -13.84 6.06 -8.80
C LEU A 81 -13.08 7.36 -9.04
N ASP A 82 -12.54 7.57 -10.25
CA ASP A 82 -11.87 8.80 -10.70
C ASP A 82 -10.74 9.29 -9.74
N PHE A 83 -9.88 8.37 -9.30
CA PHE A 83 -8.66 8.73 -8.56
C PHE A 83 -7.43 8.71 -9.47
N PRO A 84 -6.38 9.51 -9.20
CA PRO A 84 -5.17 9.52 -10.01
C PRO A 84 -4.44 8.17 -9.98
N PHE A 85 -4.28 7.57 -11.16
CA PHE A 85 -3.60 6.29 -11.38
C PHE A 85 -2.92 6.28 -12.75
N GLU A 86 -1.74 5.70 -12.84
CA GLU A 86 -1.01 5.49 -14.08
C GLU A 86 -0.37 4.10 -14.10
N ARG A 87 -0.66 3.34 -15.15
CA ARG A 87 -0.02 2.03 -15.37
C ARG A 87 1.29 2.24 -16.14
N CYS A 88 2.30 2.76 -15.44
CA CYS A 88 3.59 3.09 -16.03
C CYS A 88 4.56 1.90 -16.14
N GLY A 89 4.27 0.78 -15.46
CA GLY A 89 5.16 -0.38 -15.38
C GLY A 89 6.28 -0.22 -14.34
N ILE A 90 6.92 -1.35 -14.05
CA ILE A 90 8.05 -1.47 -13.12
C ILE A 90 9.26 -2.02 -13.87
N LEU A 91 10.42 -1.42 -13.64
CA LEU A 91 11.72 -1.94 -14.06
C LEU A 91 12.51 -2.41 -12.84
N VAL A 92 13.17 -3.56 -12.92
CA VAL A 92 14.21 -3.97 -11.97
C VAL A 92 15.53 -3.96 -12.74
N ALA A 93 16.46 -3.09 -12.36
CA ALA A 93 17.71 -2.85 -13.08
C ALA A 93 18.86 -3.61 -12.43
N ALA A 94 19.56 -4.44 -13.20
CA ALA A 94 20.80 -5.10 -12.82
C ALA A 94 22.00 -4.27 -13.33
N LEU A 95 22.96 -3.98 -12.45
CA LEU A 95 24.20 -3.28 -12.76
C LEU A 95 25.42 -4.21 -12.83
N HIS A 96 25.28 -5.42 -12.31
CA HIS A 96 26.34 -6.42 -12.28
C HIS A 96 25.86 -7.75 -12.88
N GLU A 97 26.76 -8.48 -13.54
CA GLU A 97 26.45 -9.75 -14.20
C GLU A 97 25.94 -10.84 -13.22
N ASP A 98 26.39 -10.82 -11.99
CA ASP A 98 25.95 -11.76 -10.95
C ASP A 98 24.50 -11.49 -10.50
N GLU A 99 24.00 -10.28 -10.67
CA GLU A 99 22.61 -9.88 -10.37
C GLU A 99 21.62 -10.46 -11.40
N VAL A 100 22.05 -10.79 -12.61
CA VAL A 100 21.21 -11.35 -13.68
C VAL A 100 20.51 -12.63 -13.23
N ARG A 101 21.15 -13.45 -12.40
CA ARG A 101 20.52 -14.65 -11.84
C ARG A 101 19.30 -14.34 -10.96
N VAL A 102 19.34 -13.22 -10.24
CA VAL A 102 18.19 -12.78 -9.43
C VAL A 102 17.05 -12.30 -10.35
N ILE A 103 17.41 -11.60 -11.44
CA ILE A 103 16.43 -11.20 -12.47
C ILE A 103 15.74 -12.44 -13.09
N GLU A 104 16.50 -13.48 -13.43
CA GLU A 104 15.95 -14.74 -13.94
C GLU A 104 14.96 -15.39 -12.95
N GLN A 105 15.32 -15.41 -11.67
CA GLN A 105 14.44 -15.94 -10.62
C GLN A 105 13.15 -15.14 -10.51
N LEU A 106 13.24 -13.80 -10.50
CA LEU A 106 12.06 -12.91 -10.46
C LEU A 106 11.18 -13.09 -11.71
N TYR A 107 11.80 -13.26 -12.88
CA TYR A 107 11.07 -13.53 -14.13
C TYR A 107 10.30 -14.84 -14.04
N LEU A 108 10.96 -15.95 -13.67
CA LEU A 108 10.32 -17.25 -13.55
C LEU A 108 9.17 -17.22 -12.52
N GLN A 109 9.40 -16.56 -11.39
CA GLN A 109 8.36 -16.36 -10.38
C GLN A 109 7.19 -15.53 -10.90
N GLY A 110 7.45 -14.47 -11.64
CA GLY A 110 6.40 -13.66 -12.28
C GLY A 110 5.59 -14.44 -13.30
N VAL A 111 6.23 -15.30 -14.10
CA VAL A 111 5.56 -16.22 -15.04
C VAL A 111 4.68 -17.22 -14.29
N GLU A 112 5.21 -17.83 -13.22
CA GLU A 112 4.45 -18.78 -12.38
C GLU A 112 3.25 -18.10 -11.70
N ASN A 113 3.41 -16.85 -11.26
CA ASN A 113 2.33 -16.04 -10.69
C ASN A 113 1.27 -15.61 -11.72
N GLY A 114 1.55 -15.77 -13.02
CA GLY A 114 0.63 -15.39 -14.11
C GLY A 114 0.71 -13.92 -14.51
N VAL A 115 1.85 -13.24 -14.28
CA VAL A 115 2.06 -11.85 -14.70
C VAL A 115 2.14 -11.77 -16.23
N ILE A 116 1.14 -11.15 -16.84
CA ILE A 116 1.06 -11.01 -18.32
C ILE A 116 2.06 -9.95 -18.79
N GLY A 117 2.84 -10.29 -19.82
CA GLY A 117 3.77 -9.36 -20.47
C GLY A 117 5.04 -9.08 -19.67
N ILE A 118 5.33 -9.87 -18.61
CA ILE A 118 6.63 -9.79 -17.94
C ILE A 118 7.75 -10.15 -18.90
N GLU A 119 8.83 -9.39 -18.92
CA GLU A 119 9.91 -9.46 -19.90
C GLU A 119 11.27 -9.42 -19.21
N MET A 120 12.16 -10.36 -19.57
CA MET A 120 13.61 -10.20 -19.31
C MET A 120 14.17 -9.28 -20.37
N CYS A 121 14.81 -8.19 -19.94
CA CYS A 121 15.29 -7.14 -20.82
C CYS A 121 16.81 -7.17 -20.95
N SER A 122 17.32 -7.07 -22.21
CA SER A 122 18.72 -6.73 -22.45
C SER A 122 19.02 -5.30 -22.00
N ARG A 123 20.30 -4.93 -21.95
CA ARG A 123 20.76 -3.57 -21.70
C ARG A 123 20.07 -2.54 -22.62
N GLU A 124 20.08 -2.82 -23.93
CA GLU A 124 19.49 -1.95 -24.95
C GLU A 124 17.98 -1.74 -24.67
N ARG A 125 17.28 -2.83 -24.35
CA ARG A 125 15.85 -2.79 -24.07
C ARG A 125 15.56 -2.00 -22.79
N MET A 126 16.37 -2.13 -21.75
CA MET A 126 16.25 -1.34 -20.52
C MET A 126 16.40 0.16 -20.80
N LEU A 127 17.40 0.55 -21.60
CA LEU A 127 17.64 1.95 -21.98
C LEU A 127 16.60 2.52 -22.95
N GLU A 128 15.96 1.68 -23.78
CA GLU A 128 14.79 2.08 -24.58
C GLU A 128 13.59 2.36 -23.69
N LEU A 129 13.32 1.49 -22.72
CA LEU A 129 12.22 1.63 -21.78
C LEU A 129 12.38 2.84 -20.85
N GLU A 130 13.61 3.08 -20.38
CA GLU A 130 13.94 4.21 -19.51
C GLU A 130 15.32 4.78 -19.85
N PRO A 131 15.39 5.82 -20.70
CA PRO A 131 16.65 6.42 -21.13
C PRO A 131 17.47 7.09 -20.02
N LYS A 132 16.88 7.26 -18.83
CA LYS A 132 17.55 7.88 -17.67
C LYS A 132 18.19 6.87 -16.72
N LEU A 133 18.10 5.57 -17.04
CA LEU A 133 18.85 4.55 -16.31
C LEU A 133 20.36 4.78 -16.41
N ASN A 134 21.05 4.33 -15.37
CA ASN A 134 22.50 4.26 -15.42
C ASN A 134 22.96 3.51 -16.70
N PRO A 135 23.80 4.11 -17.56
CA PRO A 135 24.24 3.49 -18.80
C PRO A 135 25.09 2.20 -18.59
N GLU A 136 25.53 1.91 -17.36
CA GLU A 136 26.21 0.68 -17.00
C GLU A 136 25.25 -0.49 -16.70
N VAL A 137 23.93 -0.29 -16.81
CA VAL A 137 22.94 -1.37 -16.67
C VAL A 137 23.28 -2.52 -17.63
N VAL A 138 23.34 -3.75 -17.09
CA VAL A 138 23.67 -4.96 -17.88
C VAL A 138 22.42 -5.69 -18.38
N GLY A 139 21.27 -5.47 -17.74
CA GLY A 139 19.98 -6.05 -18.07
C GLY A 139 18.95 -5.79 -16.99
N GLY A 140 17.80 -6.43 -17.07
CA GLY A 140 16.78 -6.25 -16.07
C GLY A 140 15.47 -6.99 -16.34
N LEU A 141 14.47 -6.63 -15.57
CA LEU A 141 13.11 -7.14 -15.68
C LEU A 141 12.14 -5.98 -15.93
N TYR A 142 11.20 -6.17 -16.83
CA TYR A 142 10.08 -5.28 -17.03
C TYR A 142 8.77 -5.97 -16.68
N ALA A 143 7.98 -5.36 -15.80
CA ALA A 143 6.63 -5.81 -15.44
C ALA A 143 5.61 -4.73 -15.79
N PRO A 144 4.85 -4.86 -16.90
CA PRO A 144 3.89 -3.85 -17.37
C PRO A 144 2.66 -3.76 -16.46
N SER A 145 2.37 -4.78 -15.66
CA SER A 145 1.27 -4.82 -14.69
C SER A 145 1.44 -3.85 -13.52
N GLY A 146 2.64 -3.32 -13.30
CA GLY A 146 2.92 -2.35 -12.27
C GLY A 146 2.42 -0.94 -12.62
N GLY A 147 2.24 -0.11 -11.61
CA GLY A 147 1.79 1.27 -11.79
C GLY A 147 1.98 2.12 -10.55
N ILE A 148 1.51 3.35 -10.62
CA ILE A 148 1.52 4.33 -9.54
C ILE A 148 0.14 4.94 -9.36
N LEU A 149 -0.18 5.32 -8.12
CA LEU A 149 -1.42 6.01 -7.79
C LEU A 149 -1.18 7.04 -6.68
N GLU A 150 -2.17 7.92 -6.48
CA GLU A 150 -2.21 8.79 -5.30
C GLU A 150 -2.94 8.06 -4.16
N PRO A 151 -2.24 7.55 -3.15
CA PRO A 151 -2.82 6.60 -2.20
C PRO A 151 -3.98 7.16 -1.38
N TYR A 152 -3.84 8.39 -0.88
CA TYR A 152 -4.89 8.99 -0.05
C TYR A 152 -6.14 9.33 -0.89
N ARG A 153 -5.99 9.76 -2.14
CA ARG A 153 -7.14 10.03 -3.03
C ARG A 153 -7.89 8.77 -3.40
N PHE A 154 -7.19 7.67 -3.57
CA PHE A 154 -7.84 6.36 -3.74
C PHE A 154 -8.70 5.99 -2.53
N VAL A 155 -8.19 6.21 -1.30
CA VAL A 155 -8.99 5.95 -0.08
C VAL A 155 -10.19 6.87 0.00
N PHE A 156 -10.03 8.17 -0.30
CA PHE A 156 -11.15 9.12 -0.33
C PHE A 156 -12.23 8.68 -1.32
N SER A 157 -11.86 8.33 -2.55
CA SER A 157 -12.83 7.88 -3.56
C SER A 157 -13.58 6.60 -3.13
N LEU A 158 -12.89 5.67 -2.44
CA LEU A 158 -13.54 4.49 -1.85
C LEU A 158 -14.56 4.85 -0.77
N VAL A 159 -14.17 5.74 0.15
CA VAL A 159 -15.03 6.17 1.26
C VAL A 159 -16.22 6.98 0.77
N GLU A 160 -16.00 7.93 -0.15
CA GLU A 160 -17.09 8.69 -0.78
C GLU A 160 -18.09 7.78 -1.50
N SER A 161 -17.57 6.76 -2.21
CA SER A 161 -18.44 5.75 -2.85
C SER A 161 -19.24 4.96 -1.82
N ALA A 162 -18.63 4.56 -0.71
CA ALA A 162 -19.31 3.84 0.36
C ALA A 162 -20.38 4.70 1.04
N GLU A 163 -20.06 5.96 1.37
CA GLU A 163 -20.96 6.92 2.00
C GLU A 163 -22.18 7.22 1.12
N LYS A 164 -21.98 7.48 -0.19
CA LYS A 164 -23.05 7.67 -1.16
C LYS A 164 -24.01 6.48 -1.24
N ASN A 165 -23.55 5.30 -0.88
CA ASN A 165 -24.34 4.05 -0.84
C ASN A 165 -24.76 3.66 0.59
N GLY A 166 -24.78 4.61 1.54
CA GLY A 166 -25.42 4.47 2.85
C GLY A 166 -24.52 3.96 3.98
N VAL A 167 -23.20 3.86 3.80
CA VAL A 167 -22.29 3.59 4.92
C VAL A 167 -22.16 4.83 5.80
N GLU A 168 -22.34 4.68 7.10
CA GLU A 168 -22.12 5.77 8.05
C GLU A 168 -20.63 5.90 8.40
N ILE A 169 -20.02 7.04 8.06
CA ILE A 169 -18.64 7.35 8.39
C ILE A 169 -18.59 8.09 9.74
N LYS A 170 -17.82 7.56 10.70
CA LYS A 170 -17.64 8.14 12.03
C LYS A 170 -16.17 8.41 12.29
N THR A 171 -15.74 9.64 12.02
CA THR A 171 -14.41 10.13 12.36
C THR A 171 -14.30 10.54 13.83
N GLN A 172 -13.08 10.71 14.32
CA GLN A 172 -12.80 10.98 15.73
C GLN A 172 -13.46 9.95 16.67
N PHE A 173 -13.60 8.71 16.20
CA PHE A 173 -14.18 7.59 16.95
C PHE A 173 -13.08 6.57 17.26
N GLU A 174 -12.24 6.88 18.25
CA GLU A 174 -11.16 5.99 18.70
C GLU A 174 -11.73 4.85 19.54
N VAL A 175 -11.79 3.65 18.96
CA VAL A 175 -12.27 2.46 19.67
C VAL A 175 -11.23 2.03 20.71
N ILE A 176 -11.64 2.01 21.99
CA ILE A 176 -10.78 1.60 23.11
C ILE A 176 -11.20 0.28 23.75
N SER A 177 -12.49 -0.08 23.66
CA SER A 177 -12.98 -1.32 24.23
C SER A 177 -14.27 -1.79 23.55
N ALA A 178 -14.59 -3.06 23.75
CA ALA A 178 -15.84 -3.63 23.30
C ALA A 178 -16.35 -4.67 24.29
N VAL A 179 -17.68 -4.77 24.42
CA VAL A 179 -18.35 -5.75 25.26
C VAL A 179 -19.34 -6.51 24.42
N ARG A 180 -19.31 -7.84 24.48
CA ARG A 180 -20.32 -8.68 23.83
C ARG A 180 -21.59 -8.74 24.67
N GLU A 181 -22.69 -8.28 24.09
CA GLU A 181 -24.02 -8.30 24.71
C GLU A 181 -24.97 -9.12 23.84
N GLY A 182 -25.16 -10.40 24.20
CA GLY A 182 -25.94 -11.32 23.37
C GLY A 182 -25.31 -11.55 22.00
N ASP A 183 -26.05 -11.23 20.95
CA ASP A 183 -25.59 -11.39 19.56
C ASP A 183 -24.89 -10.15 18.99
N CYS A 184 -24.76 -9.09 19.78
CA CYS A 184 -24.15 -7.82 19.37
C CYS A 184 -22.89 -7.48 20.16
N TRP A 185 -22.08 -6.63 19.58
CA TRP A 185 -20.97 -5.96 20.23
C TRP A 185 -21.37 -4.52 20.55
N ARG A 186 -21.20 -4.10 21.80
CA ARG A 186 -21.20 -2.71 22.20
C ARG A 186 -19.77 -2.21 22.13
N ILE A 187 -19.51 -1.28 21.21
CA ILE A 187 -18.20 -0.73 20.87
C ILE A 187 -18.12 0.66 21.48
N ILE A 188 -17.06 0.90 22.27
CA ILE A 188 -16.91 2.09 23.09
C ILE A 188 -15.71 2.91 22.59
N ALA A 189 -15.94 4.18 22.32
CA ALA A 189 -14.91 5.15 21.94
C ALA A 189 -14.29 5.82 23.16
N ALA A 190 -13.09 6.37 22.98
CA ALA A 190 -12.33 7.07 24.03
C ALA A 190 -13.10 8.30 24.62
N ASP A 191 -13.95 8.94 23.84
CA ASP A 191 -14.77 10.08 24.26
C ASP A 191 -16.12 9.68 24.89
N GLY A 192 -16.36 8.38 25.08
CA GLY A 192 -17.56 7.84 25.68
C GLY A 192 -18.74 7.61 24.72
N ARG A 193 -18.60 7.93 23.43
CA ARG A 193 -19.59 7.51 22.41
C ARG A 193 -19.61 6.00 22.29
N GLU A 194 -20.80 5.47 22.00
CA GLU A 194 -21.01 4.03 21.84
C GLU A 194 -21.81 3.74 20.58
N ILE A 195 -21.54 2.60 19.96
CA ILE A 195 -22.39 1.99 18.92
C ILE A 195 -22.56 0.50 19.20
N GLU A 196 -23.62 -0.08 18.62
CA GLU A 196 -23.84 -1.52 18.66
C GLU A 196 -23.75 -2.10 17.24
N ALA A 197 -23.06 -3.24 17.09
CA ALA A 197 -22.94 -3.95 15.82
C ALA A 197 -22.98 -5.47 16.00
N ARG A 198 -23.55 -6.17 15.01
CA ARG A 198 -23.57 -7.65 15.02
C ARG A 198 -22.23 -8.24 14.68
N PHE A 199 -21.57 -7.69 13.66
CA PHE A 199 -20.25 -8.11 13.19
C PHE A 199 -19.28 -6.95 13.28
N VAL A 200 -18.01 -7.28 13.52
CA VAL A 200 -16.93 -6.30 13.58
C VAL A 200 -15.78 -6.75 12.69
N VAL A 201 -15.29 -5.83 11.88
CA VAL A 201 -14.11 -6.01 11.04
C VAL A 201 -12.97 -5.17 11.59
N ASN A 202 -11.87 -5.81 11.95
CA ASN A 202 -10.66 -5.13 12.38
C ASN A 202 -9.77 -4.81 11.16
N SER A 203 -9.73 -3.55 10.78
CA SER A 203 -8.85 -2.98 9.74
C SER A 203 -8.03 -1.80 10.26
N ALA A 204 -7.69 -1.82 11.56
CA ALA A 204 -7.04 -0.73 12.28
C ALA A 204 -5.53 -0.56 11.95
N GLY A 205 -5.02 -1.17 10.88
CA GLY A 205 -3.64 -0.99 10.42
C GLY A 205 -2.62 -1.34 11.51
N LEU A 206 -1.75 -0.41 11.88
CA LEU A 206 -0.73 -0.61 12.92
C LEU A 206 -1.32 -0.91 14.31
N TYR A 207 -2.59 -0.63 14.54
CA TYR A 207 -3.28 -0.87 15.82
C TYR A 207 -4.19 -2.10 15.80
N ALA A 208 -4.11 -2.94 14.75
CA ALA A 208 -4.95 -4.12 14.65
C ALA A 208 -4.71 -5.14 15.77
N ASP A 209 -3.52 -5.20 16.33
CA ASP A 209 -3.17 -5.99 17.51
C ASP A 209 -3.91 -5.48 18.77
N THR A 210 -3.94 -4.17 19.00
CA THR A 210 -4.65 -3.53 20.10
C THR A 210 -6.17 -3.76 19.99
N ILE A 211 -6.72 -3.57 18.80
CA ILE A 211 -8.15 -3.82 18.55
C ILE A 211 -8.49 -5.30 18.71
N SER A 212 -7.65 -6.23 18.22
CA SER A 212 -7.88 -7.65 18.45
C SER A 212 -7.96 -7.99 19.93
N ALA A 213 -7.06 -7.45 20.74
CA ALA A 213 -7.06 -7.63 22.19
C ALA A 213 -8.31 -7.05 22.87
N ALA A 214 -8.77 -5.86 22.45
CA ALA A 214 -9.97 -5.20 22.97
C ALA A 214 -11.25 -6.01 22.75
N PHE A 215 -11.29 -6.84 21.70
CA PHE A 215 -12.40 -7.72 21.38
C PHE A 215 -12.20 -9.17 21.89
N GLY A 216 -11.14 -9.43 22.65
CA GLY A 216 -10.82 -10.79 23.16
C GLY A 216 -10.40 -11.78 22.05
N GLY A 217 -9.92 -11.25 20.91
CA GLY A 217 -9.43 -12.02 19.78
C GLY A 217 -8.01 -12.56 19.99
N GLU A 218 -7.43 -13.06 18.91
CA GLU A 218 -6.05 -13.57 18.90
C GLU A 218 -5.06 -12.49 19.34
N ARG A 219 -4.10 -12.88 20.17
CA ARG A 219 -3.01 -11.98 20.61
C ARG A 219 -1.83 -12.13 19.66
N PHE A 220 -1.46 -11.01 19.05
CA PHE A 220 -0.27 -10.86 18.24
C PHE A 220 0.29 -9.46 18.47
N GLU A 221 1.49 -9.19 17.99
CA GLU A 221 2.15 -7.90 18.10
C GLU A 221 2.54 -7.41 16.70
N ILE A 222 2.24 -6.14 16.41
CA ILE A 222 2.68 -5.47 15.20
C ILE A 222 3.92 -4.64 15.51
N VAL A 223 5.08 -5.09 14.99
CA VAL A 223 6.34 -4.36 15.07
C VAL A 223 6.43 -3.39 13.89
N PRO A 224 6.42 -2.06 14.14
CA PRO A 224 6.42 -1.09 13.06
C PRO A 224 7.78 -1.03 12.36
N ARG A 225 7.74 -0.84 11.04
CA ARG A 225 8.91 -0.50 10.22
C ARG A 225 8.67 0.83 9.52
N LYS A 226 9.67 1.71 9.60
CA LYS A 226 9.64 3.06 9.03
C LYS A 226 10.41 3.10 7.72
N GLY A 227 9.84 3.73 6.71
CA GLY A 227 10.49 4.09 5.45
C GLY A 227 10.60 5.59 5.32
N GLU A 228 11.82 6.09 5.12
CA GLU A 228 12.09 7.50 4.89
C GLU A 228 12.38 7.74 3.42
N TYR A 229 12.01 8.93 2.91
CA TYR A 229 12.10 9.28 1.50
C TYR A 229 12.64 10.69 1.29
N TYR A 230 13.26 10.91 0.14
CA TYR A 230 13.31 12.23 -0.48
C TYR A 230 12.11 12.41 -1.41
N LEU A 231 11.55 13.60 -1.39
CA LEU A 231 10.58 14.06 -2.38
C LEU A 231 11.23 15.16 -3.22
N LEU A 232 11.42 14.88 -4.51
CA LEU A 232 11.99 15.85 -5.45
C LEU A 232 10.87 16.62 -6.17
N ASP A 233 11.17 17.87 -6.45
CA ASP A 233 10.25 18.78 -7.15
C ASP A 233 9.91 18.31 -8.57
N ARG A 234 8.77 18.75 -9.09
CA ARG A 234 8.28 18.46 -10.44
C ARG A 234 9.23 18.91 -11.56
N THR A 235 10.07 19.89 -11.30
CA THR A 235 11.04 20.44 -12.26
C THR A 235 12.31 19.59 -12.35
N THR A 236 12.45 18.55 -11.52
CA THR A 236 13.62 17.68 -11.56
C THR A 236 13.82 17.01 -12.93
N LYS A 237 15.05 17.01 -13.42
CA LYS A 237 15.42 16.27 -14.64
C LYS A 237 15.54 14.75 -14.41
N ALA A 238 15.59 14.34 -13.16
CA ALA A 238 15.76 12.93 -12.76
C ALA A 238 14.41 12.15 -12.72
N LYS A 239 13.29 12.75 -13.13
CA LYS A 239 11.99 12.06 -13.15
C LYS A 239 12.01 10.90 -14.16
N PRO A 240 11.91 9.65 -13.72
CA PRO A 240 11.76 8.50 -14.61
C PRO A 240 10.35 8.42 -15.18
N SER A 241 10.18 7.63 -16.23
CA SER A 241 8.87 7.33 -16.82
C SER A 241 8.22 6.09 -16.18
N ARG A 242 8.98 5.31 -15.41
CA ARG A 242 8.56 4.06 -14.77
C ARG A 242 9.09 3.98 -13.35
N VAL A 243 8.49 3.09 -12.55
CA VAL A 243 9.05 2.79 -11.23
C VAL A 243 10.33 1.97 -11.40
N ILE A 244 11.43 2.41 -10.81
CA ILE A 244 12.73 1.76 -10.92
C ILE A 244 13.12 1.14 -9.59
N PHE A 245 13.38 -0.16 -9.61
CA PHE A 245 13.93 -0.94 -8.52
C PHE A 245 15.39 -1.32 -8.84
N PRO A 246 16.28 -1.30 -7.87
CA PRO A 246 17.51 -2.11 -7.96
C PRO A 246 17.15 -3.58 -7.78
N VAL A 247 18.11 -4.45 -8.05
CA VAL A 247 17.95 -5.88 -7.74
C VAL A 247 17.80 -6.06 -6.22
N PRO A 248 16.76 -6.78 -5.76
CA PRO A 248 16.53 -6.96 -4.34
C PRO A 248 17.62 -7.80 -3.69
N THR A 249 17.92 -7.47 -2.43
CA THR A 249 18.78 -8.28 -1.55
C THR A 249 17.92 -9.11 -0.59
N GLU A 250 18.54 -10.01 0.18
CA GLU A 250 17.83 -10.80 1.21
C GLU A 250 17.13 -9.94 2.28
N VAL A 251 17.63 -8.72 2.53
CA VAL A 251 17.13 -7.84 3.61
C VAL A 251 16.25 -6.69 3.12
N SER A 252 16.33 -6.30 1.84
CA SER A 252 15.63 -5.11 1.32
C SER A 252 15.37 -5.21 -0.18
N LYS A 253 14.28 -4.56 -0.63
CA LYS A 253 14.01 -4.29 -2.05
C LYS A 253 14.92 -3.18 -2.62
N GLY A 254 15.79 -2.58 -1.80
CA GLY A 254 16.66 -1.46 -2.15
C GLY A 254 15.95 -0.10 -2.16
N ILE A 255 16.70 0.93 -2.53
CA ILE A 255 16.21 2.30 -2.68
C ILE A 255 15.63 2.46 -4.08
N LEU A 256 14.35 2.78 -4.17
CA LEU A 256 13.61 2.92 -5.41
C LEU A 256 13.64 4.36 -5.91
N VAL A 257 13.45 4.54 -7.22
CA VAL A 257 13.14 5.84 -7.81
C VAL A 257 11.74 5.76 -8.43
N ILE A 258 10.82 6.56 -7.92
CA ILE A 258 9.39 6.39 -8.14
C ILE A 258 8.83 7.71 -8.68
N PRO A 259 8.34 7.74 -9.94
CA PRO A 259 7.54 8.87 -10.39
C PRO A 259 6.21 8.89 -9.62
N THR A 260 5.67 10.05 -9.36
CA THR A 260 4.31 10.17 -8.80
C THR A 260 3.34 10.68 -9.88
N VAL A 261 2.07 10.37 -9.72
CA VAL A 261 1.01 10.88 -10.63
C VAL A 261 0.90 12.40 -10.60
N GLU A 262 1.37 13.05 -9.53
CA GLU A 262 1.44 14.50 -9.37
C GLU A 262 2.68 15.11 -10.06
N GLY A 263 3.58 14.30 -10.61
CA GLY A 263 4.76 14.73 -11.35
C GLY A 263 6.02 14.93 -10.52
N THR A 264 5.98 14.75 -9.20
CA THR A 264 7.14 14.72 -8.32
C THR A 264 7.87 13.39 -8.42
N VAL A 265 8.98 13.22 -7.71
CA VAL A 265 9.72 11.95 -7.64
C VAL A 265 9.99 11.60 -6.19
N LEU A 266 9.63 10.39 -5.78
CA LEU A 266 10.02 9.82 -4.50
C LEU A 266 11.28 8.97 -4.68
N ILE A 267 12.23 9.12 -3.76
CA ILE A 267 13.44 8.29 -3.67
C ILE A 267 13.47 7.66 -2.29
N GLY A 268 13.45 6.34 -2.23
CA GLY A 268 13.28 5.54 -1.03
C GLY A 268 12.45 4.29 -1.32
N PRO A 269 11.94 3.64 -0.27
CA PRO A 269 12.12 3.93 1.15
C PRO A 269 13.42 3.37 1.73
N THR A 270 13.81 3.88 2.89
CA THR A 270 14.64 3.11 3.83
C THR A 270 13.78 2.02 4.51
N ALA A 271 14.40 1.17 5.32
CA ALA A 271 13.66 0.10 6.01
C ALA A 271 14.24 -0.10 7.42
N THR A 272 13.86 0.78 8.34
CA THR A 272 14.31 0.75 9.74
C THR A 272 13.20 0.29 10.68
N SER A 273 13.57 -0.45 11.72
CA SER A 273 12.63 -0.79 12.78
C SER A 273 12.34 0.46 13.61
N ALA A 274 11.09 0.74 13.89
CA ALA A 274 10.66 1.78 14.80
C ALA A 274 10.20 1.13 16.13
N GLN A 275 10.41 1.82 17.24
CA GLN A 275 9.92 1.35 18.53
C GLN A 275 8.50 1.86 18.80
N ASP A 276 8.16 3.01 18.23
CA ASP A 276 6.87 3.65 18.37
C ASP A 276 6.11 3.65 17.04
N LYS A 277 4.83 3.29 17.08
CA LYS A 277 3.90 3.34 15.94
C LYS A 277 3.64 4.76 15.44
N GLU A 278 3.91 5.77 16.28
CA GLU A 278 3.76 7.21 15.98
C GLU A 278 5.11 7.91 15.68
N ASP A 279 6.20 7.16 15.45
CA ASP A 279 7.48 7.75 15.00
C ASP A 279 7.44 8.10 13.51
N PHE A 280 7.13 9.36 13.21
CA PHE A 280 7.12 9.93 11.85
C PHE A 280 8.37 10.77 11.53
N ALA A 281 9.37 10.82 12.44
CA ALA A 281 10.58 11.59 12.22
C ALA A 281 11.42 11.06 11.08
N THR A 282 12.08 11.94 10.34
CA THR A 282 13.13 11.59 9.38
C THR A 282 14.49 11.84 10.02
N SER A 283 15.47 10.99 9.70
CA SER A 283 16.81 11.10 10.23
C SER A 283 17.82 11.45 9.15
N ARG A 284 18.83 12.26 9.51
CA ARG A 284 19.91 12.60 8.60
C ARG A 284 20.65 11.36 8.11
N GLU A 285 20.90 10.40 9.00
CA GLU A 285 21.60 9.16 8.67
C GLU A 285 20.88 8.36 7.57
N GLN A 286 19.56 8.20 7.69
CA GLN A 286 18.77 7.46 6.71
C GLN A 286 18.66 8.22 5.38
N LEU A 287 18.59 9.53 5.41
CA LEU A 287 18.60 10.35 4.20
C LEU A 287 19.96 10.29 3.48
N GLU A 288 21.07 10.33 4.21
CA GLU A 288 22.41 10.12 3.64
C GLU A 288 22.55 8.69 3.05
N HIS A 289 22.00 7.67 3.71
CA HIS A 289 21.97 6.30 3.18
C HIS A 289 21.24 6.22 1.84
N ILE A 290 20.08 6.90 1.68
CA ILE A 290 19.36 6.95 0.42
C ILE A 290 20.25 7.47 -0.70
N LEU A 291 20.93 8.61 -0.48
CA LEU A 291 21.79 9.22 -1.51
C LEU A 291 22.95 8.33 -1.93
N LEU A 292 23.59 7.63 -0.98
CA LEU A 292 24.68 6.71 -1.24
C LEU A 292 24.23 5.44 -1.98
N SER A 293 22.96 5.09 -1.89
CA SER A 293 22.39 3.89 -2.52
C SER A 293 21.86 4.13 -3.94
N LEU A 294 21.91 5.37 -4.45
CA LEU A 294 21.43 5.72 -5.79
C LEU A 294 22.49 5.41 -6.85
N ILE A 295 22.60 4.16 -7.26
CA ILE A 295 23.55 3.73 -8.29
C ILE A 295 22.88 3.34 -9.61
N HIS A 296 21.58 3.09 -9.62
CA HIS A 296 20.83 2.51 -10.74
C HIS A 296 20.17 3.57 -11.66
N ILE A 297 20.26 4.83 -11.30
CA ILE A 297 19.70 5.96 -12.08
C ILE A 297 20.64 7.16 -12.09
#